data_ce39b673c2baed1db87173bb13a20163
#
_entry.id   ce39b673c2baed1db87173bb13a20163
#
_cell.length_a   1.000
_cell.length_b   1.000
_cell.length_c   1.000
_cell.angle_alpha   90.00
_cell.angle_beta   90.00
_cell.angle_gamma   90.00
#
_symmetry.space_group_name_H-M   'P 1'
#
loop_
_entity.id
_entity.type
_entity.pdbx_description
1 polymer ?
#
loop_
_entity_poly.entity_id
_entity_poly.type
_entity_poly.pdbx_seq_one_letter_code
_entity_poly.pdbx_strand_id
1 'polypeptide(L)'
;MIKYKIGDLLTAPQKCIAHQVNCQGVMGSGVAKAIRDEYPKVYKEYKEFSNYWIRTNKAMLPGYSQIVYTENKCIFNLFGQINYGYDGQRYTSYAHLAIALDRCFSEMCEIGETEIAIPYKMGCDRGGGDWEVVESILKDLSEKYNIDVYVYSLEGYVCR
;
A
#
# COMPACT_ATOMS: atom_id res chain seq x y z
N MET A 1 -6.96 -7.24 -13.91
CA MET A 1 -7.05 -6.05 -14.80
C MET A 1 -6.78 -4.79 -14.00
N ILE A 2 -6.06 -3.84 -14.56
CA ILE A 2 -5.79 -2.56 -13.91
C ILE A 2 -6.69 -1.48 -14.51
N LYS A 3 -7.41 -0.76 -13.65
CA LYS A 3 -8.35 0.30 -14.04
C LYS A 3 -7.94 1.60 -13.35
N TYR A 4 -7.85 2.67 -14.11
CA TYR A 4 -7.48 3.99 -13.60
C TYR A 4 -8.73 4.82 -13.33
N LYS A 5 -8.80 5.45 -12.16
CA LYS A 5 -9.93 6.27 -11.74
C LYS A 5 -9.46 7.63 -11.23
N ILE A 6 -10.22 8.67 -11.55
CA ILE A 6 -10.04 9.99 -10.92
C ILE A 6 -10.98 10.05 -9.73
N GLY A 7 -10.43 10.32 -8.56
CA GLY A 7 -11.21 10.37 -7.32
C GLY A 7 -10.34 10.18 -6.09
N ASP A 8 -10.99 10.23 -4.93
CA ASP A 8 -10.33 10.06 -3.65
C ASP A 8 -10.29 8.57 -3.28
N LEU A 9 -9.09 8.06 -3.03
CA LEU A 9 -8.87 6.69 -2.57
C LEU A 9 -9.73 6.37 -1.33
N LEU A 10 -9.86 7.32 -0.40
CA LEU A 10 -10.56 7.11 0.86
C LEU A 10 -12.08 6.97 0.70
N THR A 11 -12.63 7.46 -0.41
CA THR A 11 -14.05 7.33 -0.74
C THR A 11 -14.31 6.31 -1.83
N ALA A 12 -13.30 5.55 -2.23
CA ALA A 12 -13.44 4.51 -3.23
C ALA A 12 -14.46 3.44 -2.79
N PRO A 13 -15.31 2.93 -3.70
CA PRO A 13 -16.32 1.93 -3.34
C PRO A 13 -15.73 0.55 -3.01
N GLN A 14 -14.49 0.26 -3.43
CA GLN A 14 -13.85 -1.02 -3.14
C GLN A 14 -13.69 -1.21 -1.64
N LYS A 15 -13.97 -2.40 -1.15
CA LYS A 15 -13.81 -2.75 0.26
C LYS A 15 -12.35 -2.79 0.68
N CYS A 16 -11.48 -3.28 -0.18
CA CYS A 16 -10.04 -3.38 0.08
C CYS A 16 -9.31 -2.15 -0.42
N ILE A 17 -8.46 -1.59 0.41
CA ILE A 17 -7.55 -0.48 0.08
C ILE A 17 -6.14 -0.89 0.50
N ALA A 18 -5.15 -0.64 -0.34
CA ALA A 18 -3.75 -0.85 0.02
C ALA A 18 -2.94 0.42 -0.18
N HIS A 19 -1.94 0.60 0.67
CA HIS A 19 -0.95 1.66 0.53
C HIS A 19 0.40 1.22 1.06
N GLN A 20 1.48 1.84 0.57
CA GLN A 20 2.82 1.53 1.06
C GLN A 20 3.10 2.26 2.36
N VAL A 21 3.75 1.55 3.30
CA VAL A 21 4.23 2.09 4.57
C VAL A 21 5.72 1.81 4.75
N ASN A 22 6.36 2.56 5.65
CA ASN A 22 7.73 2.32 6.06
C ASN A 22 7.80 1.36 7.26
N CYS A 23 9.01 0.94 7.60
CA CYS A 23 9.27 0.03 8.74
C CYS A 23 9.68 0.79 10.00
N GLN A 24 9.36 2.08 10.11
CA GLN A 24 9.74 2.94 11.25
C GLN A 24 8.56 3.27 12.18
N GLY A 25 7.33 2.84 11.84
CA GLY A 25 6.15 3.15 12.64
C GLY A 25 5.63 4.58 12.44
N VAL A 26 5.92 5.20 11.30
CA VAL A 26 5.58 6.61 11.03
C VAL A 26 4.67 6.74 9.82
N MET A 27 3.51 7.35 10.00
CA MET A 27 2.57 7.76 8.95
C MET A 27 2.43 9.28 8.95
N GLY A 28 3.49 9.98 8.59
CA GLY A 28 3.59 11.44 8.76
C GLY A 28 3.28 12.27 7.53
N SER A 29 3.11 11.68 6.36
CA SER A 29 2.90 12.44 5.13
C SER A 29 2.15 11.65 4.06
N GLY A 30 1.66 12.36 3.05
CA GLY A 30 1.03 11.79 1.86
C GLY A 30 -0.19 10.94 2.15
N VAL A 31 -0.34 9.86 1.40
CA VAL A 31 -1.48 8.93 1.52
C VAL A 31 -1.52 8.28 2.90
N ALA A 32 -0.38 7.91 3.47
CA ALA A 32 -0.32 7.31 4.80
C ALA A 32 -0.89 8.24 5.87
N LYS A 33 -0.58 9.54 5.80
CA LYS A 33 -1.16 10.54 6.72
C LYS A 33 -2.67 10.65 6.52
N ALA A 34 -3.14 10.69 5.28
CA ALA A 34 -4.58 10.75 4.98
C ALA A 34 -5.31 9.53 5.53
N ILE A 35 -4.75 8.33 5.38
CA ILE A 35 -5.31 7.10 5.95
C ILE A 35 -5.32 7.14 7.48
N ARG A 36 -4.24 7.63 8.09
CA ARG A 36 -4.18 7.80 9.55
C ARG A 36 -5.28 8.72 10.06
N ASP A 37 -5.50 9.83 9.37
CA ASP A 37 -6.50 10.82 9.78
C ASP A 37 -7.93 10.30 9.61
N GLU A 38 -8.22 9.57 8.53
CA GLU A 38 -9.53 8.99 8.27
C GLU A 38 -9.80 7.73 9.10
N TYR A 39 -8.77 6.89 9.28
CA TYR A 39 -8.86 5.62 9.98
C TYR A 39 -7.84 5.55 11.12
N PRO A 40 -8.09 6.21 12.27
CA PRO A 40 -7.13 6.20 13.40
C PRO A 40 -6.74 4.80 13.88
N LYS A 41 -7.66 3.83 13.78
CA LYS A 41 -7.39 2.43 14.10
C LYS A 41 -6.25 1.84 13.25
N VAL A 42 -6.19 2.22 11.97
CA VAL A 42 -5.14 1.73 11.07
C VAL A 42 -3.77 2.19 11.55
N TYR A 43 -3.65 3.46 11.92
CA TYR A 43 -2.38 3.98 12.45
C TYR A 43 -2.01 3.31 13.77
N LYS A 44 -2.97 3.15 14.67
CA LYS A 44 -2.74 2.51 15.97
C LYS A 44 -2.20 1.09 15.80
N GLU A 45 -2.87 0.27 15.01
CA GLU A 45 -2.46 -1.12 14.78
C GLU A 45 -1.13 -1.21 14.03
N TYR A 46 -0.93 -0.35 13.04
CA TYR A 46 0.36 -0.26 12.33
C TYR A 46 1.51 0.07 13.28
N LYS A 47 1.32 1.08 14.14
CA LYS A 47 2.35 1.51 15.07
C LYS A 47 2.69 0.44 16.11
N GLU A 48 1.67 -0.18 16.70
CA GLU A 48 1.86 -1.27 17.65
C GLU A 48 2.59 -2.46 17.02
N PHE A 49 2.18 -2.85 15.83
CA PHE A 49 2.79 -3.93 15.05
C PHE A 49 4.24 -3.62 14.70
N SER A 50 4.50 -2.43 14.18
CA SER A 50 5.85 -1.99 13.80
C SER A 50 6.76 -1.95 15.02
N ASN A 51 6.32 -1.36 16.12
CA ASN A 51 7.10 -1.26 17.35
C ASN A 51 7.45 -2.63 17.93
N TYR A 52 6.51 -3.58 17.87
CA TYR A 52 6.79 -4.96 18.32
C TYR A 52 7.95 -5.57 17.54
N TRP A 53 7.91 -5.52 16.19
CA TRP A 53 8.95 -6.11 15.37
C TRP A 53 10.27 -5.34 15.41
N ILE A 54 10.23 -4.00 15.52
CA ILE A 54 11.43 -3.19 15.69
C ILE A 54 12.20 -3.62 16.94
N ARG A 55 11.50 -3.93 18.02
CA ARG A 55 12.11 -4.34 19.29
C ARG A 55 12.53 -5.81 19.31
N THR A 56 11.85 -6.68 18.60
CA THR A 56 12.06 -8.14 18.65
C THR A 56 12.86 -8.66 17.47
N ASN A 57 12.43 -8.36 16.24
CA ASN A 57 13.11 -8.77 15.02
C ASN A 57 12.67 -7.87 13.85
N LYS A 58 13.32 -6.73 13.70
CA LYS A 58 12.97 -5.74 12.67
C LYS A 58 13.07 -6.27 11.24
N ALA A 59 13.84 -7.34 11.00
CA ALA A 59 13.96 -7.97 9.69
C ALA A 59 12.65 -8.63 9.22
N MET A 60 11.68 -8.80 10.09
CA MET A 60 10.36 -9.35 9.75
C MET A 60 9.45 -8.34 9.04
N LEU A 61 9.71 -7.04 9.17
CA LEU A 61 8.83 -6.00 8.62
C LEU A 61 8.92 -5.85 7.09
N PRO A 62 10.12 -5.75 6.48
CA PRO A 62 10.18 -5.55 5.02
C PRO A 62 9.50 -6.68 4.26
N GLY A 63 8.58 -6.32 3.36
CA GLY A 63 7.79 -7.28 2.60
C GLY A 63 6.56 -7.82 3.34
N TYR A 64 6.26 -7.34 4.54
CA TYR A 64 5.05 -7.74 5.25
C TYR A 64 3.82 -7.07 4.66
N SER A 65 2.68 -7.75 4.69
CA SER A 65 1.38 -7.19 4.37
C SER A 65 0.49 -7.31 5.60
N GLN A 66 0.19 -6.18 6.23
CA GLN A 66 -0.67 -6.13 7.41
C GLN A 66 -2.08 -5.71 7.01
N ILE A 67 -3.06 -6.55 7.32
CA ILE A 67 -4.46 -6.18 7.13
C ILE A 67 -5.03 -5.61 8.43
N VAL A 68 -5.73 -4.48 8.30
CA VAL A 68 -6.49 -3.87 9.40
C VAL A 68 -7.94 -3.75 8.97
N TYR A 69 -8.84 -4.35 9.74
CA TYR A 69 -10.27 -4.25 9.48
C TYR A 69 -10.82 -3.01 10.17
N THR A 70 -11.49 -2.15 9.38
CA THR A 70 -12.30 -1.06 9.90
C THR A 70 -13.76 -1.46 9.80
N GLU A 71 -14.69 -0.57 10.19
CA GLU A 71 -16.12 -0.84 10.10
C GLU A 71 -16.55 -1.26 8.68
N ASN A 72 -16.01 -0.58 7.64
CA ASN A 72 -16.45 -0.77 6.26
C ASN A 72 -15.33 -1.17 5.30
N LYS A 73 -14.08 -1.19 5.73
CA LYS A 73 -12.92 -1.40 4.85
C LYS A 73 -11.94 -2.42 5.41
N CYS A 74 -11.20 -3.03 4.49
CA CYS A 74 -9.99 -3.80 4.78
C CYS A 74 -8.81 -2.97 4.28
N ILE A 75 -7.97 -2.46 5.17
CA ILE A 75 -6.81 -1.64 4.80
C ILE A 75 -5.56 -2.50 4.90
N PHE A 76 -4.83 -2.59 3.79
CA PHE A 76 -3.55 -3.31 3.75
C PHE A 76 -2.40 -2.33 3.84
N ASN A 77 -1.60 -2.46 4.89
CA ASN A 77 -0.35 -1.74 5.05
C ASN A 77 0.76 -2.57 4.43
N LEU A 78 1.33 -2.10 3.32
CA LEU A 78 2.36 -2.81 2.57
C LEU A 78 3.74 -2.26 2.96
N PHE A 79 4.54 -3.06 3.64
CA PHE A 79 5.88 -2.66 4.12
C PHE A 79 6.89 -2.71 2.97
N GLY A 80 6.74 -1.80 2.01
CA GLY A 80 7.55 -1.74 0.79
C GLY A 80 8.79 -0.86 0.89
N GLN A 81 9.03 -0.21 2.03
CA GLN A 81 10.22 0.60 2.28
C GLN A 81 10.65 0.48 3.74
N ILE A 82 11.95 0.49 4.00
CA ILE A 82 12.49 0.40 5.36
C ILE A 82 12.48 1.78 6.02
N ASN A 83 13.12 2.75 5.38
CA ASN A 83 13.25 4.12 5.88
C ASN A 83 12.35 5.08 5.09
N TYR A 84 12.35 6.33 5.50
CA TYR A 84 11.70 7.44 4.80
C TYR A 84 12.61 8.67 4.85
N GLY A 85 12.34 9.64 3.95
CA GLY A 85 13.07 10.90 3.89
C GLY A 85 12.52 11.82 2.82
N TYR A 86 13.08 13.02 2.76
CA TYR A 86 12.64 14.08 1.84
C TYR A 86 13.78 14.60 0.97
N ASP A 87 14.80 13.77 0.76
CA ASP A 87 16.04 14.12 0.06
C ASP A 87 16.08 13.62 -1.40
N GLY A 88 14.95 13.12 -1.92
CA GLY A 88 14.84 12.64 -3.29
C GLY A 88 15.45 11.25 -3.55
N GLN A 89 15.96 10.58 -2.52
CA GLN A 89 16.44 9.20 -2.67
C GLN A 89 15.29 8.24 -2.86
N ARG A 90 15.57 7.08 -3.46
CA ARG A 90 14.61 6.00 -3.52
C ARG A 90 14.62 5.20 -2.22
N TYR A 91 13.51 5.27 -1.49
CA TYR A 91 13.28 4.48 -0.28
C TYR A 91 12.49 3.20 -0.56
N THR A 92 11.67 3.21 -1.61
CA THR A 92 10.91 2.03 -2.04
C THR A 92 11.85 0.90 -2.46
N SER A 93 11.64 -0.27 -1.87
CA SER A 93 12.25 -1.52 -2.32
C SER A 93 11.24 -2.27 -3.19
N TYR A 94 11.49 -2.38 -4.48
CA TYR A 94 10.60 -3.09 -5.39
C TYR A 94 10.43 -4.56 -4.99
N ALA A 95 11.50 -5.20 -4.53
CA ALA A 95 11.44 -6.59 -4.08
C ALA A 95 10.50 -6.74 -2.88
N HIS A 96 10.63 -5.88 -1.86
CA HIS A 96 9.78 -5.93 -0.68
C HIS A 96 8.34 -5.53 -1.01
N LEU A 97 8.14 -4.53 -1.87
CA LEU A 97 6.79 -4.14 -2.29
C LEU A 97 6.11 -5.29 -3.07
N ALA A 98 6.83 -5.96 -3.95
CA ALA A 98 6.31 -7.10 -4.70
C ALA A 98 5.91 -8.25 -3.76
N ILE A 99 6.74 -8.56 -2.76
CA ILE A 99 6.42 -9.58 -1.76
C ILE A 99 5.18 -9.18 -0.95
N ALA A 100 5.10 -7.93 -0.50
CA ALA A 100 3.95 -7.44 0.27
C ALA A 100 2.67 -7.50 -0.56
N LEU A 101 2.72 -7.10 -1.83
CA LEU A 101 1.59 -7.16 -2.75
C LEU A 101 1.15 -8.60 -3.03
N ASP A 102 2.09 -9.53 -3.24
CA ASP A 102 1.80 -10.93 -3.44
C ASP A 102 1.05 -11.50 -2.23
N ARG A 103 1.53 -11.21 -1.03
CA ARG A 103 0.86 -11.62 0.23
C ARG A 103 -0.52 -10.99 0.38
N CYS A 104 -0.64 -9.71 0.06
CA CYS A 104 -1.92 -8.98 0.08
C CYS A 104 -2.95 -9.65 -0.84
N PHE A 105 -2.59 -9.92 -2.08
CA PHE A 105 -3.50 -10.52 -3.05
C PHE A 105 -3.85 -11.96 -2.70
N SER A 106 -2.89 -12.73 -2.19
CA SER A 106 -3.14 -14.07 -1.67
C SER A 106 -4.16 -14.05 -0.52
N GLU A 107 -4.00 -13.12 0.41
CA GLU A 107 -4.91 -12.96 1.55
C GLU A 107 -6.30 -12.49 1.09
N MET A 108 -6.38 -11.62 0.09
CA MET A 108 -7.65 -11.23 -0.50
C MET A 108 -8.42 -12.43 -1.06
N CYS A 109 -7.73 -13.33 -1.74
CA CYS A 109 -8.34 -14.57 -2.23
C CYS A 109 -8.89 -15.42 -1.09
N GLU A 110 -8.18 -15.52 0.01
CA GLU A 110 -8.62 -16.27 1.20
C GLU A 110 -9.89 -15.69 1.82
N ILE A 111 -10.03 -14.36 1.83
CA ILE A 111 -11.23 -13.69 2.38
C ILE A 111 -12.32 -13.46 1.33
N GLY A 112 -12.13 -13.92 0.10
CA GLY A 112 -13.14 -13.84 -0.96
C GLY A 112 -13.29 -12.47 -1.62
N GLU A 113 -12.27 -11.62 -1.55
CA GLU A 113 -12.29 -10.29 -2.17
C GLU A 113 -11.57 -10.32 -3.53
N THR A 114 -12.15 -9.64 -4.53
CA THR A 114 -11.67 -9.67 -5.91
C THR A 114 -11.30 -8.30 -6.47
N GLU A 115 -11.46 -7.23 -5.68
CA GLU A 115 -11.17 -5.87 -6.09
C GLU A 115 -10.39 -5.14 -5.00
N ILE A 116 -9.42 -4.32 -5.42
CA ILE A 116 -8.64 -3.49 -4.51
C ILE A 116 -8.42 -2.10 -5.09
N ALA A 117 -8.47 -1.09 -4.23
CA ALA A 117 -8.14 0.29 -4.58
C ALA A 117 -6.74 0.62 -4.05
N ILE A 118 -5.91 1.22 -4.89
CA ILE A 118 -4.58 1.68 -4.52
C ILE A 118 -4.35 3.11 -5.01
N PRO A 119 -3.45 3.87 -4.37
CA PRO A 119 -3.15 5.22 -4.84
C PRO A 119 -2.26 5.18 -6.08
N TYR A 120 -2.53 6.07 -7.03
CA TYR A 120 -1.62 6.31 -8.14
C TYR A 120 -0.24 6.71 -7.61
N LYS A 121 0.81 6.20 -8.24
CA LYS A 121 2.20 6.41 -7.82
C LYS A 121 2.50 5.90 -6.40
N MET A 122 1.80 4.85 -5.97
CA MET A 122 2.15 4.19 -4.72
C MET A 122 3.65 3.85 -4.68
N GLY A 123 4.35 4.34 -3.64
CA GLY A 123 5.80 4.16 -3.50
C GLY A 123 6.67 5.05 -4.39
N CYS A 124 6.07 5.94 -5.20
CA CYS A 124 6.78 6.71 -6.22
C CYS A 124 6.94 8.20 -5.90
N ASP A 125 6.19 8.71 -4.94
CA ASP A 125 6.33 10.10 -4.49
C ASP A 125 7.53 10.22 -3.56
N ARG A 126 7.32 10.26 -2.27
CA ARG A 126 8.41 10.34 -1.28
C ARG A 126 9.23 9.06 -1.22
N GLY A 127 8.65 7.92 -1.60
CA GLY A 127 9.36 6.65 -1.75
C GLY A 127 10.35 6.62 -2.92
N GLY A 128 10.22 7.55 -3.88
CA GLY A 128 11.14 7.73 -4.98
C GLY A 128 11.16 6.61 -6.03
N GLY A 129 10.16 5.73 -6.03
CA GLY A 129 10.07 4.64 -6.99
C GLY A 129 9.60 5.11 -8.37
N ASP A 130 9.76 4.25 -9.36
CA ASP A 130 9.26 4.42 -10.71
C ASP A 130 7.90 3.73 -10.85
N TRP A 131 6.88 4.49 -11.24
CA TRP A 131 5.52 3.95 -11.38
C TRP A 131 5.43 2.83 -12.42
N GLU A 132 6.20 2.90 -13.50
CA GLU A 132 6.19 1.84 -14.51
C GLU A 132 6.60 0.49 -13.92
N VAL A 133 7.56 0.48 -12.99
CA VAL A 133 7.98 -0.73 -12.29
C VAL A 133 6.85 -1.23 -11.36
N VAL A 134 6.27 -0.35 -10.58
CA VAL A 134 5.16 -0.70 -9.66
C VAL A 134 3.95 -1.19 -10.45
N GLU A 135 3.60 -0.52 -11.54
CA GLU A 135 2.49 -0.92 -12.40
C GLU A 135 2.73 -2.31 -13.00
N SER A 136 3.95 -2.61 -13.42
CA SER A 136 4.31 -3.93 -13.95
C SER A 136 4.11 -5.02 -12.89
N ILE A 137 4.52 -4.78 -11.65
CA ILE A 137 4.28 -5.71 -10.54
C ILE A 137 2.79 -5.93 -10.33
N LEU A 138 2.01 -4.86 -10.34
CA LEU A 138 0.55 -4.92 -10.16
C LEU A 138 -0.13 -5.70 -11.29
N LYS A 139 0.29 -5.51 -12.54
CA LYS A 139 -0.24 -6.25 -13.69
C LYS A 139 -0.01 -7.75 -13.54
N ASP A 140 1.21 -8.15 -13.21
CA ASP A 140 1.55 -9.56 -13.05
C ASP A 140 0.72 -10.21 -11.93
N LEU A 141 0.59 -9.55 -10.80
CA LEU A 141 -0.16 -10.06 -9.66
C LEU A 141 -1.68 -10.04 -9.89
N SER A 142 -2.19 -9.02 -10.56
CA SER A 142 -3.59 -8.95 -10.98
C SER A 142 -3.98 -10.16 -11.83
N GLU A 143 -3.14 -10.55 -12.78
CA GLU A 143 -3.34 -11.74 -13.60
C GLU A 143 -3.23 -13.02 -12.78
N LYS A 144 -2.17 -13.13 -11.97
CA LYS A 144 -1.92 -14.31 -11.14
C LYS A 144 -3.08 -14.67 -10.22
N TYR A 145 -3.67 -13.65 -9.59
CA TYR A 145 -4.73 -13.83 -8.58
C TYR A 145 -6.13 -13.53 -9.10
N ASN A 146 -6.26 -13.09 -10.32
CA ASN A 146 -7.53 -12.65 -10.90
C ASN A 146 -8.22 -11.58 -10.04
N ILE A 147 -7.46 -10.55 -9.67
CA ILE A 147 -7.91 -9.42 -8.86
C ILE A 147 -7.91 -8.16 -9.73
N ASP A 148 -9.01 -7.42 -9.72
CA ASP A 148 -9.10 -6.11 -10.37
C ASP A 148 -8.48 -5.04 -9.47
N VAL A 149 -7.53 -4.28 -10.02
CA VAL A 149 -6.82 -3.21 -9.32
C VAL A 149 -7.34 -1.87 -9.83
N TYR A 150 -7.88 -1.07 -8.91
CA TYR A 150 -8.37 0.28 -9.20
C TYR A 150 -7.36 1.30 -8.68
N VAL A 151 -6.74 2.02 -9.59
CA VAL A 151 -5.71 3.02 -9.29
C VAL A 151 -6.35 4.39 -9.24
N TYR A 152 -6.31 5.03 -8.08
CA TYR A 152 -6.98 6.33 -7.83
C TYR A 152 -6.00 7.48 -7.83
N SER A 153 -6.37 8.55 -8.54
CA SER A 153 -5.65 9.82 -8.54
C SER A 153 -6.64 10.97 -8.34
N LEU A 154 -6.29 11.93 -7.47
CA LEU A 154 -7.13 13.11 -7.22
C LEU A 154 -7.14 14.07 -8.39
N GLU A 155 -6.03 14.18 -9.11
CA GLU A 155 -5.81 15.23 -10.11
C GLU A 155 -5.78 14.72 -11.55
N GLY A 156 -6.11 13.45 -11.76
CA GLY A 156 -5.97 12.82 -13.06
C GLY A 156 -4.56 12.32 -13.34
N TYR A 157 -4.38 11.78 -14.54
CA TYR A 157 -3.15 11.12 -14.93
C TYR A 157 -2.42 11.97 -15.97
N VAL A 158 -1.10 12.10 -15.79
CA VAL A 158 -0.26 12.74 -16.80
C VAL A 158 0.00 11.71 -17.89
N CYS A 159 -0.40 12.04 -19.12
CA CYS A 159 -0.03 11.26 -20.30
C CYS A 159 1.48 11.35 -20.48
N ARG A 160 2.13 10.23 -20.53
CA ARG A 160 3.58 10.13 -20.78
C ARG A 160 3.86 9.71 -22.21
#